data_d6db1c9f174ed10f199b576fb2ccfcf7
#
_entry.id   d6db1c9f174ed10f199b576fb2ccfcf7
#
_cell.length_a   1.000
_cell.length_b   1.000
_cell.length_c   1.000
_cell.angle_alpha   90.00
_cell.angle_beta   90.00
_cell.angle_gamma   90.00
#
_symmetry.space_group_name_H-M   'P 1'
#
loop_
_entity.id
_entity.type
_entity.pdbx_description
1 polymer ?
#
loop_
_entity_poly.entity_id
_entity_poly.type
_entity_poly.pdbx_seq_one_letter_code
_entity_poly.pdbx_strand_id
1 'polypeptide(L)'
;MKLNDNTLFKTECLIDGIWRRADNGRTLPVHNPATGAHLADVPDMGESETRAAVAAAAAAQKDWAARPAAERSRILRHWFDLMTAHQDDLARILTAEQGKPLAEARGEIAYGASYIEWFAEEAKRVYGDTIPAPRTDQRISVIRQPVGVCAAITPWNFPNAMITRKAAPALAAGCTFIVRPASKTPLSALAVAELAQRAGIPAGVFNVITGSSRAIGGVLTGDERVRKFSFTGSTEVGRELMAQCAATVKKISLELGGNAPFIVFDDADIDAAVQGALASKFRNAGQTCVCANRFYVQSGVYDEFAAKLTAEVEKLKVGNGMDEGTDIGPLIDEAAVSHVERLLDDVRAKGGKILCGGFSDGLFVRPAVIAGATREMAVAEEEIFGPVAPLFRFGSEEEAVRLANDTEYGLASYLYSRDIGRITRVSEALEYGMVAVNTGMLSNAAAPFGGVKQSGMGREGSRYGMDEYLEMKYIVTAGI
;
A
#
# COMPACT_ATOMS: atom_id res chain seq x y z
N MET A 1 23.16 -12.15 -1.70
CA MET A 1 22.56 -11.52 -0.50
C MET A 1 22.98 -12.34 0.72
N LYS A 2 23.49 -11.71 1.79
CA LYS A 2 23.88 -12.38 3.04
C LYS A 2 22.80 -12.09 4.10
N LEU A 3 22.21 -13.12 4.68
CA LEU A 3 21.23 -13.03 5.77
C LEU A 3 21.83 -13.57 7.07
N ASN A 4 21.36 -13.07 8.20
CA ASN A 4 21.67 -13.61 9.53
C ASN A 4 20.89 -14.92 9.75
N ASP A 5 19.64 -14.97 9.30
CA ASP A 5 18.78 -16.15 9.31
C ASP A 5 18.38 -16.53 7.88
N ASN A 6 19.12 -17.49 7.31
CA ASN A 6 18.86 -17.96 5.95
C ASN A 6 17.52 -18.70 5.79
N THR A 7 16.88 -19.13 6.88
CA THR A 7 15.59 -19.82 6.81
C THR A 7 14.42 -18.89 6.45
N LEU A 8 14.65 -17.55 6.49
CA LEU A 8 13.70 -16.53 6.02
C LEU A 8 13.65 -16.46 4.48
N PHE A 9 14.67 -16.95 3.79
CA PHE A 9 14.67 -16.98 2.33
C PHE A 9 13.88 -18.18 1.82
N LYS A 10 12.55 -18.05 1.85
CA LYS A 10 11.61 -19.08 1.39
C LYS A 10 11.35 -18.96 -0.10
N THR A 11 11.22 -20.12 -0.75
CA THR A 11 10.94 -20.23 -2.19
C THR A 11 9.73 -21.12 -2.48
N GLU A 12 9.00 -21.55 -1.46
CA GLU A 12 7.78 -22.34 -1.54
C GLU A 12 6.60 -21.55 -0.95
N CYS A 13 5.37 -21.88 -1.32
CA CYS A 13 4.16 -21.26 -0.82
C CYS A 13 3.71 -21.90 0.48
N LEU A 14 3.09 -21.11 1.36
CA LEU A 14 2.52 -21.59 2.62
C LEU A 14 1.01 -21.83 2.47
N ILE A 15 0.59 -23.09 2.51
CA ILE A 15 -0.83 -23.47 2.52
C ILE A 15 -1.05 -24.47 3.66
N ASP A 16 -2.02 -24.19 4.53
CA ASP A 16 -2.38 -25.06 5.67
C ASP A 16 -1.18 -25.36 6.60
N GLY A 17 -0.33 -24.36 6.81
CA GLY A 17 0.89 -24.52 7.64
C GLY A 17 2.01 -25.33 7.00
N ILE A 18 1.85 -25.74 5.75
CA ILE A 18 2.82 -26.58 5.01
C ILE A 18 3.41 -25.77 3.86
N TRP A 19 4.75 -25.73 3.78
CA TRP A 19 5.48 -25.21 2.64
C TRP A 19 5.39 -26.19 1.48
N ARG A 20 4.96 -25.72 0.30
CA ARG A 20 4.71 -26.59 -0.85
C ARG A 20 4.97 -25.91 -2.17
N ARG A 21 5.28 -26.72 -3.19
CA ARG A 21 5.45 -26.32 -4.58
C ARG A 21 4.12 -26.36 -5.32
N ALA A 22 4.12 -25.86 -6.56
CA ALA A 22 2.97 -26.04 -7.46
C ALA A 22 2.82 -27.51 -7.85
N ASP A 23 1.58 -28.00 -7.90
CA ASP A 23 1.28 -29.42 -8.20
C ASP A 23 1.78 -29.82 -9.60
N ASN A 24 1.85 -28.88 -10.54
CA ASN A 24 2.34 -29.09 -11.89
C ASN A 24 3.88 -28.90 -12.03
N GLY A 25 4.59 -28.59 -10.94
CA GLY A 25 6.02 -28.32 -10.91
C GLY A 25 6.49 -27.03 -11.59
N ARG A 26 5.57 -26.17 -12.07
CA ARG A 26 5.91 -24.89 -12.73
C ARG A 26 6.39 -23.86 -11.71
N THR A 27 7.30 -23.00 -12.16
CA THR A 27 7.86 -21.91 -11.35
C THR A 27 7.85 -20.58 -12.11
N LEU A 28 7.96 -19.51 -11.35
CA LEU A 28 8.17 -18.14 -11.83
C LEU A 28 9.53 -17.65 -11.32
N PRO A 29 10.39 -17.12 -12.19
CA PRO A 29 11.66 -16.55 -11.76
C PRO A 29 11.47 -15.18 -11.08
N VAL A 30 12.27 -14.95 -10.05
CA VAL A 30 12.38 -13.67 -9.36
C VAL A 30 13.76 -13.10 -9.63
N HIS A 31 13.82 -11.84 -10.09
CA HIS A 31 15.08 -11.18 -10.47
C HIS A 31 15.29 -9.93 -9.61
N ASN A 32 16.55 -9.59 -9.43
CA ASN A 32 16.95 -8.32 -8.84
C ASN A 32 16.87 -7.21 -9.91
N PRO A 33 16.02 -6.18 -9.76
CA PRO A 33 15.87 -5.15 -10.78
C PRO A 33 17.13 -4.27 -10.93
N ALA A 34 17.99 -4.17 -9.91
CA ALA A 34 19.22 -3.38 -9.97
C ALA A 34 20.32 -4.05 -10.80
N THR A 35 20.33 -5.39 -10.89
CA THR A 35 21.44 -6.15 -11.50
C THR A 35 21.01 -7.13 -12.58
N GLY A 36 19.68 -7.38 -12.71
CA GLY A 36 19.14 -8.44 -13.58
C GLY A 36 19.41 -9.87 -13.05
N ALA A 37 20.11 -10.02 -11.92
CA ALA A 37 20.48 -11.34 -11.40
C ALA A 37 19.25 -12.14 -10.96
N HIS A 38 19.22 -13.43 -11.34
CA HIS A 38 18.24 -14.38 -10.83
C HIS A 38 18.44 -14.58 -9.32
N LEU A 39 17.36 -14.42 -8.53
CA LEU A 39 17.36 -14.58 -7.08
C LEU A 39 16.84 -15.96 -6.66
N ALA A 40 15.71 -16.37 -7.20
CA ALA A 40 15.03 -17.61 -6.88
C ALA A 40 13.94 -17.94 -7.91
N ASP A 41 13.45 -19.17 -7.86
CA ASP A 41 12.21 -19.58 -8.50
C ASP A 41 11.14 -19.85 -7.44
N VAL A 42 9.94 -19.30 -7.62
CA VAL A 42 8.78 -19.52 -6.75
C VAL A 42 7.68 -20.28 -7.50
N PRO A 43 6.76 -21.00 -6.81
CA PRO A 43 5.73 -21.78 -7.48
C PRO A 43 4.82 -20.93 -8.38
N ASP A 44 4.52 -21.42 -9.61
CA ASP A 44 3.47 -20.87 -10.46
C ASP A 44 2.16 -21.66 -10.22
N MET A 45 1.51 -21.34 -9.12
CA MET A 45 0.25 -21.97 -8.70
C MET A 45 -0.95 -21.47 -9.51
N GLY A 46 -1.97 -22.30 -9.61
CA GLY A 46 -3.20 -22.04 -10.34
C GLY A 46 -4.45 -22.16 -9.50
N GLU A 47 -5.55 -22.56 -10.17
CA GLU A 47 -6.86 -22.70 -9.52
C GLU A 47 -6.89 -23.82 -8.46
N SER A 48 -6.22 -24.94 -8.71
CA SER A 48 -6.24 -26.10 -7.81
C SER A 48 -5.71 -25.76 -6.43
N GLU A 49 -4.50 -25.20 -6.39
CA GLU A 49 -3.82 -24.82 -5.15
C GLU A 49 -4.54 -23.65 -4.47
N THR A 50 -5.13 -22.74 -5.25
CA THR A 50 -5.95 -21.65 -4.69
C THR A 50 -7.19 -22.19 -4.00
N ARG A 51 -7.90 -23.14 -4.62
CA ARG A 51 -9.05 -23.82 -3.99
C ARG A 51 -8.65 -24.60 -2.73
N ALA A 52 -7.46 -25.19 -2.71
CA ALA A 52 -6.89 -25.84 -1.52
C ALA A 52 -6.61 -24.82 -0.41
N ALA A 53 -6.04 -23.65 -0.73
CA ALA A 53 -5.84 -22.57 0.24
C ALA A 53 -7.16 -22.03 0.80
N VAL A 54 -8.19 -21.86 -0.05
CA VAL A 54 -9.54 -21.48 0.40
C VAL A 54 -10.16 -22.54 1.30
N ALA A 55 -9.99 -23.82 0.98
CA ALA A 55 -10.49 -24.91 1.81
C ALA A 55 -9.81 -24.94 3.18
N ALA A 56 -8.49 -24.79 3.24
CA ALA A 56 -7.72 -24.71 4.48
C ALA A 56 -8.16 -23.51 5.35
N ALA A 57 -8.30 -22.34 4.73
CA ALA A 57 -8.76 -21.14 5.42
C ALA A 57 -10.19 -21.30 5.97
N ALA A 58 -11.09 -21.91 5.20
CA ALA A 58 -12.47 -22.17 5.63
C ALA A 58 -12.53 -23.20 6.79
N ALA A 59 -11.70 -24.22 6.77
CA ALA A 59 -11.61 -25.21 7.84
C ALA A 59 -11.10 -24.60 9.15
N ALA A 60 -10.07 -23.73 9.08
CA ALA A 60 -9.49 -23.06 10.25
C ALA A 60 -10.36 -21.92 10.81
N GLN A 61 -11.30 -21.37 10.02
CA GLN A 61 -12.04 -20.14 10.34
C GLN A 61 -12.79 -20.22 11.68
N LYS A 62 -13.51 -21.31 11.93
CA LYS A 62 -14.34 -21.44 13.12
C LYS A 62 -13.51 -21.44 14.40
N ASP A 63 -12.44 -22.20 14.41
CA ASP A 63 -11.58 -22.37 15.59
C ASP A 63 -10.77 -21.09 15.85
N TRP A 64 -10.31 -20.40 14.80
CA TRP A 64 -9.63 -19.11 14.94
C TRP A 64 -10.56 -18.01 15.46
N ALA A 65 -11.78 -17.92 14.93
CA ALA A 65 -12.80 -16.97 15.38
C ALA A 65 -13.22 -17.18 16.83
N ALA A 66 -13.25 -18.44 17.29
CA ALA A 66 -13.63 -18.79 18.66
C ALA A 66 -12.56 -18.47 19.71
N ARG A 67 -11.30 -18.21 19.30
CA ARG A 67 -10.23 -17.84 20.26
C ARG A 67 -10.53 -16.50 20.91
N PRO A 68 -10.24 -16.36 22.23
CA PRO A 68 -10.32 -15.07 22.90
C PRO A 68 -9.48 -13.99 22.21
N ALA A 69 -9.98 -12.75 22.16
CA ALA A 69 -9.28 -11.63 21.55
C ALA A 69 -7.86 -11.43 22.15
N ALA A 70 -7.70 -11.66 23.45
CA ALA A 70 -6.40 -11.57 24.13
C ALA A 70 -5.38 -12.61 23.60
N GLU A 71 -5.84 -13.80 23.20
CA GLU A 71 -4.97 -14.83 22.61
C GLU A 71 -4.53 -14.43 21.21
N ARG A 72 -5.46 -13.98 20.36
CA ARG A 72 -5.12 -13.47 19.02
C ARG A 72 -4.17 -12.27 19.11
N SER A 73 -4.43 -11.33 20.01
CA SER A 73 -3.56 -10.18 20.31
C SER A 73 -2.13 -10.62 20.68
N ARG A 74 -1.99 -11.62 21.58
CA ARG A 74 -0.67 -12.13 22.00
C ARG A 74 0.10 -12.77 20.84
N ILE A 75 -0.55 -13.51 19.97
CA ILE A 75 0.06 -14.11 18.77
C ILE A 75 0.52 -13.02 17.80
N LEU A 76 -0.32 -12.02 17.53
CA LEU A 76 0.04 -10.87 16.69
C LEU A 76 1.19 -10.06 17.30
N ARG A 77 1.21 -9.85 18.63
CA ARG A 77 2.32 -9.18 19.31
C ARG A 77 3.64 -9.93 19.11
N HIS A 78 3.61 -11.26 19.24
CA HIS A 78 4.78 -12.09 18.97
C HIS A 78 5.22 -12.00 17.49
N TRP A 79 4.27 -11.92 16.55
CA TRP A 79 4.60 -11.68 15.13
C TRP A 79 5.28 -10.33 14.92
N PHE A 80 4.79 -9.26 15.56
CA PHE A 80 5.45 -7.95 15.55
C PHE A 80 6.88 -8.03 16.10
N ASP A 81 7.08 -8.68 17.24
CA ASP A 81 8.38 -8.82 17.87
C ASP A 81 9.38 -9.55 16.94
N LEU A 82 8.93 -10.62 16.25
CA LEU A 82 9.74 -11.34 15.26
C LEU A 82 10.04 -10.48 14.03
N MET A 83 9.06 -9.73 13.50
CA MET A 83 9.29 -8.82 12.36
C MET A 83 10.35 -7.77 12.70
N THR A 84 10.30 -7.21 13.91
CA THR A 84 11.26 -6.22 14.38
C THR A 84 12.65 -6.83 14.61
N ALA A 85 12.71 -8.02 15.19
CA ALA A 85 13.99 -8.72 15.45
C ALA A 85 14.71 -9.11 14.14
N HIS A 86 13.97 -9.38 13.07
CA HIS A 86 14.51 -9.78 11.77
C HIS A 86 14.48 -8.65 10.72
N GLN A 87 14.34 -7.37 11.15
CA GLN A 87 14.19 -6.22 10.27
C GLN A 87 15.27 -6.15 9.18
N ASP A 88 16.52 -6.36 9.53
CA ASP A 88 17.65 -6.29 8.58
C ASP A 88 17.59 -7.38 7.50
N ASP A 89 17.26 -8.61 7.87
CA ASP A 89 17.13 -9.71 6.91
C ASP A 89 15.96 -9.50 5.97
N LEU A 90 14.80 -9.10 6.51
CA LEU A 90 13.61 -8.74 5.74
C LEU A 90 13.88 -7.58 4.78
N ALA A 91 14.58 -6.55 5.23
CA ALA A 91 14.95 -5.40 4.41
C ALA A 91 15.90 -5.79 3.25
N ARG A 92 16.85 -6.70 3.51
CA ARG A 92 17.75 -7.22 2.45
C ARG A 92 17.00 -8.04 1.41
N ILE A 93 16.08 -8.91 1.82
CA ILE A 93 15.20 -9.65 0.90
C ILE A 93 14.41 -8.67 0.05
N LEU A 94 13.80 -7.67 0.68
CA LEU A 94 12.97 -6.67 0.02
C LEU A 94 13.77 -5.83 -0.98
N THR A 95 14.93 -5.29 -0.59
CA THR A 95 15.81 -4.54 -1.51
C THR A 95 16.26 -5.40 -2.68
N ALA A 96 16.56 -6.68 -2.45
CA ALA A 96 17.02 -7.58 -3.52
C ALA A 96 15.96 -7.80 -4.59
N GLU A 97 14.68 -7.99 -4.22
CA GLU A 97 13.62 -8.29 -5.19
C GLU A 97 12.89 -7.06 -5.74
N GLN A 98 12.88 -5.92 -4.98
CA GLN A 98 12.14 -4.72 -5.36
C GLN A 98 13.03 -3.57 -5.82
N GLY A 99 14.27 -3.50 -5.32
CA GLY A 99 15.27 -2.53 -5.76
C GLY A 99 15.39 -1.26 -4.91
N LYS A 100 14.45 -0.92 -4.02
CA LYS A 100 14.55 0.29 -3.18
C LYS A 100 15.77 0.25 -2.29
N PRO A 101 16.32 1.43 -1.90
CA PRO A 101 17.45 1.52 -0.99
C PRO A 101 17.21 0.77 0.33
N LEU A 102 18.25 0.15 0.87
CA LEU A 102 18.17 -0.66 2.09
C LEU A 102 17.64 0.14 3.29
N ALA A 103 17.96 1.44 3.36
CA ALA A 103 17.42 2.33 4.39
C ALA A 103 15.89 2.46 4.30
N GLU A 104 15.37 2.63 3.08
CA GLU A 104 13.92 2.68 2.83
C GLU A 104 13.25 1.33 3.07
N ALA A 105 13.91 0.23 2.72
CA ALA A 105 13.41 -1.12 2.99
C ALA A 105 13.28 -1.38 4.49
N ARG A 106 14.27 -0.97 5.32
CA ARG A 106 14.15 -1.01 6.79
C ARG A 106 12.96 -0.20 7.29
N GLY A 107 12.76 1.00 6.72
CA GLY A 107 11.60 1.84 7.01
C GLY A 107 10.28 1.15 6.67
N GLU A 108 10.22 0.44 5.54
CA GLU A 108 9.02 -0.33 5.17
C GLU A 108 8.75 -1.49 6.13
N ILE A 109 9.78 -2.23 6.55
CA ILE A 109 9.60 -3.33 7.52
C ILE A 109 9.06 -2.77 8.85
N ALA A 110 9.64 -1.67 9.37
CA ALA A 110 9.14 -1.02 10.58
C ALA A 110 7.69 -0.54 10.41
N TYR A 111 7.38 0.05 9.28
CA TYR A 111 6.02 0.49 8.93
C TYR A 111 5.05 -0.68 8.84
N GLY A 112 5.42 -1.78 8.18
CA GLY A 112 4.59 -3.00 8.12
C GLY A 112 4.38 -3.63 9.51
N ALA A 113 5.43 -3.68 10.34
CA ALA A 113 5.36 -4.19 11.70
C ALA A 113 4.44 -3.33 12.59
N SER A 114 4.44 -2.01 12.43
CA SER A 114 3.58 -1.11 13.21
C SER A 114 2.07 -1.40 13.04
N TYR A 115 1.65 -1.90 11.86
CA TYR A 115 0.25 -2.35 11.68
C TYR A 115 -0.04 -3.63 12.46
N ILE A 116 0.91 -4.56 12.55
CA ILE A 116 0.73 -5.77 13.34
C ILE A 116 0.58 -5.40 14.81
N GLU A 117 1.43 -4.51 15.33
CA GLU A 117 1.34 -4.00 16.70
C GLU A 117 0.00 -3.30 16.95
N TRP A 118 -0.36 -2.35 16.08
CA TRP A 118 -1.61 -1.60 16.20
C TRP A 118 -2.83 -2.52 16.29
N PHE A 119 -2.93 -3.49 15.38
CA PHE A 119 -4.08 -4.40 15.36
C PHE A 119 -4.02 -5.49 16.43
N ALA A 120 -2.84 -5.84 16.97
CA ALA A 120 -2.74 -6.64 18.17
C ALA A 120 -3.44 -5.95 19.35
N GLU A 121 -3.29 -4.62 19.48
CA GLU A 121 -3.98 -3.82 20.49
C GLU A 121 -5.47 -3.64 20.19
N GLU A 122 -5.84 -3.33 18.93
CA GLU A 122 -7.23 -3.14 18.50
C GLU A 122 -8.07 -4.43 18.59
N ALA A 123 -7.46 -5.61 18.50
CA ALA A 123 -8.16 -6.89 18.68
C ALA A 123 -9.01 -6.94 19.96
N LYS A 124 -8.52 -6.30 21.03
CA LYS A 124 -9.18 -6.24 22.35
C LYS A 124 -10.23 -5.14 22.48
N ARG A 125 -10.43 -4.31 21.43
CA ARG A 125 -11.36 -3.15 21.42
C ARG A 125 -12.52 -3.34 20.47
N VAL A 126 -12.78 -4.56 20.04
CA VAL A 126 -13.94 -4.91 19.20
C VAL A 126 -15.18 -4.98 20.11
N TYR A 127 -15.69 -3.79 20.47
CA TYR A 127 -16.87 -3.67 21.34
C TYR A 127 -18.16 -3.73 20.52
N GLY A 128 -19.24 -4.17 21.20
CA GLY A 128 -20.61 -4.04 20.71
C GLY A 128 -21.37 -2.95 21.48
N ASP A 129 -22.67 -2.84 21.22
CA ASP A 129 -23.55 -1.83 21.81
C ASP A 129 -24.68 -2.47 22.60
N THR A 130 -25.13 -1.80 23.67
CA THR A 130 -26.40 -2.05 24.32
C THR A 130 -27.31 -0.86 24.04
N ILE A 131 -28.48 -1.13 23.42
CA ILE A 131 -29.43 -0.10 22.95
C ILE A 131 -30.67 -0.15 23.81
N PRO A 132 -31.25 1.00 24.26
CA PRO A 132 -32.52 1.03 24.95
C PRO A 132 -33.64 0.38 24.11
N ALA A 133 -34.31 -0.61 24.67
CA ALA A 133 -35.40 -1.29 24.00
C ALA A 133 -36.71 -0.48 24.10
N PRO A 134 -37.63 -0.58 23.12
CA PRO A 134 -38.92 0.12 23.14
C PRO A 134 -39.91 -0.48 24.15
N ARG A 135 -39.61 -1.66 24.72
CA ARG A 135 -40.46 -2.34 25.69
C ARG A 135 -39.66 -2.74 26.93
N THR A 136 -40.28 -2.77 28.07
CA THR A 136 -39.64 -3.09 29.36
C THR A 136 -39.19 -4.54 29.48
N ASP A 137 -39.88 -5.46 28.76
CA ASP A 137 -39.60 -6.89 28.70
C ASP A 137 -38.57 -7.27 27.60
N GLN A 138 -37.84 -6.30 27.06
CA GLN A 138 -36.88 -6.54 25.97
C GLN A 138 -35.49 -5.99 26.31
N ARG A 139 -34.49 -6.62 25.71
CA ARG A 139 -33.09 -6.11 25.66
C ARG A 139 -32.60 -6.17 24.23
N ILE A 140 -31.87 -5.11 23.85
CA ILE A 140 -31.24 -5.00 22.53
C ILE A 140 -29.75 -4.92 22.70
N SER A 141 -29.02 -5.78 21.97
CA SER A 141 -27.57 -5.71 21.86
C SER A 141 -27.12 -5.82 20.41
N VAL A 142 -25.98 -5.23 20.11
CA VAL A 142 -25.26 -5.40 18.85
C VAL A 142 -23.92 -6.04 19.18
N ILE A 143 -23.61 -7.15 18.53
CA ILE A 143 -22.28 -7.78 18.62
C ILE A 143 -21.55 -7.62 17.30
N ARG A 144 -20.20 -7.60 17.35
CA ARG A 144 -19.34 -7.63 16.17
C ARG A 144 -18.72 -8.99 16.01
N GLN A 145 -18.79 -9.56 14.82
CA GLN A 145 -18.30 -10.89 14.48
C GLN A 145 -17.36 -10.80 13.26
N PRO A 146 -16.35 -11.70 13.14
CA PRO A 146 -15.50 -11.75 11.94
C PRO A 146 -16.34 -12.04 10.69
N VAL A 147 -16.00 -11.38 9.58
CA VAL A 147 -16.66 -11.58 8.29
C VAL A 147 -16.47 -13.01 7.76
N GLY A 148 -15.37 -13.67 8.11
CA GLY A 148 -15.03 -15.03 7.69
C GLY A 148 -13.69 -15.11 6.94
N VAL A 149 -13.61 -15.95 5.93
CA VAL A 149 -12.41 -16.08 5.09
C VAL A 149 -12.19 -14.80 4.30
N CYS A 150 -11.01 -14.21 4.43
CA CYS A 150 -10.57 -13.02 3.70
C CYS A 150 -9.48 -13.37 2.68
N ALA A 151 -9.48 -12.70 1.56
CA ALA A 151 -8.43 -12.82 0.55
C ALA A 151 -7.90 -11.46 0.11
N ALA A 152 -6.63 -11.42 -0.32
CA ALA A 152 -6.03 -10.23 -0.87
C ALA A 152 -5.10 -10.51 -2.05
N ILE A 153 -5.00 -9.51 -2.94
CA ILE A 153 -3.93 -9.41 -3.92
C ILE A 153 -3.18 -8.11 -3.64
N THR A 154 -1.84 -8.17 -3.52
CA THR A 154 -1.01 -7.04 -3.13
C THR A 154 0.01 -6.68 -4.20
N PRO A 155 0.41 -5.39 -4.31
CA PRO A 155 1.35 -4.91 -5.31
C PRO A 155 2.80 -5.18 -4.93
N TRP A 156 3.69 -4.83 -5.85
CA TRP A 156 5.13 -5.05 -5.75
C TRP A 156 5.90 -3.89 -5.07
N ASN A 157 5.31 -2.71 -4.96
CA ASN A 157 6.04 -1.51 -4.54
C ASN A 157 6.32 -1.41 -3.04
N PHE A 158 5.47 -2.02 -2.20
CA PHE A 158 5.67 -2.19 -0.75
C PHE A 158 5.29 -3.62 -0.35
N PRO A 159 6.09 -4.62 -0.76
CA PRO A 159 5.69 -6.04 -0.71
C PRO A 159 5.54 -6.61 0.70
N ASN A 160 6.10 -5.95 1.70
CA ASN A 160 5.92 -6.31 3.11
C ASN A 160 4.70 -5.59 3.71
N ALA A 161 4.70 -4.26 3.69
CA ALA A 161 3.71 -3.44 4.37
C ALA A 161 2.28 -3.63 3.81
N MET A 162 2.12 -3.84 2.49
CA MET A 162 0.80 -4.04 1.89
C MET A 162 0.14 -5.36 2.32
N ILE A 163 0.94 -6.34 2.77
CA ILE A 163 0.43 -7.59 3.33
C ILE A 163 0.03 -7.40 4.78
N THR A 164 0.92 -6.85 5.62
CA THR A 164 0.67 -6.72 7.05
C THR A 164 -0.50 -5.79 7.36
N ARG A 165 -0.70 -4.73 6.57
CA ARG A 165 -1.84 -3.79 6.67
C ARG A 165 -3.20 -4.46 6.47
N LYS A 166 -3.26 -5.55 5.72
CA LYS A 166 -4.48 -6.33 5.42
C LYS A 166 -4.60 -7.56 6.31
N ALA A 167 -3.50 -8.30 6.48
CA ALA A 167 -3.49 -9.53 7.26
C ALA A 167 -3.69 -9.27 8.75
N ALA A 168 -3.01 -8.26 9.32
CA ALA A 168 -3.09 -7.99 10.75
C ALA A 168 -4.53 -7.67 11.23
N PRO A 169 -5.30 -6.75 10.62
CA PRO A 169 -6.68 -6.51 11.02
C PRO A 169 -7.59 -7.72 10.77
N ALA A 170 -7.39 -8.47 9.68
CA ALA A 170 -8.15 -9.69 9.42
C ALA A 170 -7.97 -10.72 10.56
N LEU A 171 -6.72 -11.02 10.89
CA LEU A 171 -6.38 -11.97 11.96
C LEU A 171 -6.83 -11.47 13.34
N ALA A 172 -6.67 -10.16 13.62
CA ALA A 172 -7.14 -9.53 14.85
C ALA A 172 -8.65 -9.65 15.02
N ALA A 173 -9.43 -9.46 13.96
CA ALA A 173 -10.87 -9.62 13.94
C ALA A 173 -11.32 -11.08 14.17
N GLY A 174 -10.44 -12.05 13.93
CA GLY A 174 -10.76 -13.49 13.96
C GLY A 174 -11.09 -14.07 12.58
N CYS A 175 -10.71 -13.39 11.50
CA CYS A 175 -10.80 -13.90 10.13
C CYS A 175 -9.56 -14.73 9.79
N THR A 176 -9.70 -15.70 8.88
CA THR A 176 -8.57 -16.32 8.20
C THR A 176 -8.19 -15.52 6.95
N PHE A 177 -6.96 -15.67 6.48
CA PHE A 177 -6.45 -14.79 5.44
C PHE A 177 -5.62 -15.53 4.39
N ILE A 178 -5.89 -15.23 3.12
CA ILE A 178 -5.15 -15.73 1.98
C ILE A 178 -4.59 -14.53 1.22
N VAL A 179 -3.30 -14.54 0.91
CA VAL A 179 -2.69 -13.47 0.11
C VAL A 179 -1.96 -14.01 -1.11
N ARG A 180 -2.19 -13.33 -2.23
CA ARG A 180 -1.38 -13.45 -3.44
C ARG A 180 -0.51 -12.20 -3.58
N PRO A 181 0.81 -12.28 -3.28
CA PRO A 181 1.74 -11.18 -3.51
C PRO A 181 2.00 -10.98 -5.00
N ALA A 182 2.52 -9.81 -5.37
CA ALA A 182 2.97 -9.57 -6.74
C ALA A 182 4.04 -10.58 -7.18
N SER A 183 3.98 -11.02 -8.44
CA SER A 183 4.92 -12.01 -8.97
C SER A 183 6.36 -11.52 -9.02
N LYS A 184 6.59 -10.20 -9.04
CA LYS A 184 7.93 -9.60 -9.04
C LYS A 184 8.59 -9.56 -7.66
N THR A 185 7.77 -9.57 -6.58
CA THR A 185 8.25 -9.40 -5.20
C THR A 185 7.57 -10.39 -4.25
N PRO A 186 7.68 -11.69 -4.49
CA PRO A 186 7.03 -12.71 -3.66
C PRO A 186 7.84 -13.08 -2.42
N LEU A 187 9.18 -12.88 -2.44
CA LEU A 187 10.08 -13.36 -1.38
C LEU A 187 9.83 -12.67 -0.03
N SER A 188 9.53 -11.36 -0.05
CA SER A 188 9.11 -10.63 1.16
C SER A 188 7.84 -11.22 1.77
N ALA A 189 6.86 -11.60 0.96
CA ALA A 189 5.62 -12.21 1.43
C ALA A 189 5.87 -13.57 2.09
N LEU A 190 6.75 -14.38 1.50
CA LEU A 190 7.10 -15.70 2.02
C LEU A 190 7.90 -15.58 3.32
N ALA A 191 8.78 -14.59 3.46
CA ALA A 191 9.50 -14.31 4.70
C ALA A 191 8.53 -13.84 5.82
N VAL A 192 7.56 -12.99 5.50
CA VAL A 192 6.49 -12.58 6.42
C VAL A 192 5.67 -13.77 6.90
N ALA A 193 5.37 -14.71 6.00
CA ALA A 193 4.64 -15.93 6.33
C ALA A 193 5.42 -16.88 7.25
N GLU A 194 6.73 -17.01 7.03
CA GLU A 194 7.61 -17.76 7.93
C GLU A 194 7.59 -17.22 9.36
N LEU A 195 7.69 -15.89 9.51
CA LEU A 195 7.61 -15.26 10.83
C LEU A 195 6.21 -15.37 11.44
N ALA A 196 5.15 -15.33 10.64
CA ALA A 196 3.79 -15.56 11.10
C ALA A 196 3.61 -16.99 11.67
N GLN A 197 4.17 -17.99 11.00
CA GLN A 197 4.17 -19.38 11.47
C GLN A 197 4.96 -19.54 12.77
N ARG A 198 6.15 -18.94 12.88
CA ARG A 198 6.96 -18.92 14.11
C ARG A 198 6.25 -18.22 15.27
N ALA A 199 5.47 -17.18 14.98
CA ALA A 199 4.67 -16.47 15.98
C ALA A 199 3.55 -17.32 16.58
N GLY A 200 3.22 -18.48 15.98
CA GLY A 200 2.18 -19.40 16.42
C GLY A 200 0.83 -19.15 15.75
N ILE A 201 0.79 -18.49 14.60
CA ILE A 201 -0.42 -18.44 13.78
C ILE A 201 -0.71 -19.86 13.28
N PRO A 202 -1.91 -20.41 13.57
CA PRO A 202 -2.22 -21.80 13.25
C PRO A 202 -2.28 -22.12 11.76
N ALA A 203 -2.13 -23.39 11.41
CA ALA A 203 -2.33 -23.90 10.06
C ALA A 203 -3.68 -23.43 9.49
N GLY A 204 -3.71 -23.07 8.21
CA GLY A 204 -4.90 -22.58 7.50
C GLY A 204 -5.29 -21.13 7.81
N VAL A 205 -4.85 -20.55 8.94
CA VAL A 205 -5.25 -19.18 9.34
C VAL A 205 -4.60 -18.12 8.46
N PHE A 206 -3.33 -18.31 8.06
CA PHE A 206 -2.63 -17.44 7.13
C PHE A 206 -2.00 -18.26 6.01
N ASN A 207 -2.37 -17.96 4.75
CA ASN A 207 -1.90 -18.68 3.57
C ASN A 207 -1.31 -17.69 2.57
N VAL A 208 -0.19 -18.05 1.95
CA VAL A 208 0.49 -17.25 0.93
C VAL A 208 0.70 -18.10 -0.32
N ILE A 209 0.16 -17.65 -1.45
CA ILE A 209 0.20 -18.35 -2.73
C ILE A 209 0.77 -17.43 -3.82
N THR A 210 1.71 -17.95 -4.61
CA THR A 210 2.27 -17.26 -5.79
C THR A 210 1.77 -17.91 -7.06
N GLY A 211 1.78 -17.20 -8.19
CA GLY A 211 1.36 -17.76 -9.48
C GLY A 211 0.50 -16.83 -10.30
N SER A 212 -0.26 -17.40 -11.23
CA SER A 212 -1.08 -16.68 -12.19
C SER A 212 -2.12 -15.76 -11.53
N SER A 213 -1.97 -14.45 -11.74
CA SER A 213 -2.92 -13.44 -11.21
C SER A 213 -4.35 -13.72 -11.65
N ARG A 214 -4.54 -14.14 -12.91
CA ARG A 214 -5.87 -14.41 -13.49
C ARG A 214 -6.50 -15.66 -12.85
N ALA A 215 -5.75 -16.75 -12.77
CA ALA A 215 -6.28 -18.01 -12.23
C ALA A 215 -6.58 -17.89 -10.73
N ILE A 216 -5.62 -17.36 -9.95
CA ILE A 216 -5.77 -17.15 -8.52
C ILE A 216 -6.87 -16.11 -8.23
N GLY A 217 -6.83 -14.96 -8.92
CA GLY A 217 -7.82 -13.90 -8.78
C GLY A 217 -9.24 -14.39 -9.06
N GLY A 218 -9.44 -15.16 -10.14
CA GLY A 218 -10.74 -15.74 -10.49
C GLY A 218 -11.33 -16.67 -9.40
N VAL A 219 -10.48 -17.47 -8.75
CA VAL A 219 -10.93 -18.30 -7.63
C VAL A 219 -11.26 -17.44 -6.41
N LEU A 220 -10.37 -16.52 -6.03
CA LEU A 220 -10.56 -15.68 -4.83
C LEU A 220 -11.78 -14.77 -4.94
N THR A 221 -12.08 -14.26 -6.12
CA THR A 221 -13.27 -13.44 -6.36
C THR A 221 -14.54 -14.25 -6.54
N GLY A 222 -14.47 -15.45 -7.12
CA GLY A 222 -15.62 -16.30 -7.44
C GLY A 222 -16.07 -17.28 -6.32
N ASP A 223 -15.15 -17.72 -5.45
CA ASP A 223 -15.48 -18.72 -4.42
C ASP A 223 -16.34 -18.11 -3.29
N GLU A 224 -17.50 -18.68 -3.02
CA GLU A 224 -18.48 -18.17 -2.04
C GLU A 224 -17.98 -18.27 -0.58
N ARG A 225 -17.00 -19.11 -0.29
CA ARG A 225 -16.38 -19.23 1.03
C ARG A 225 -15.53 -18.01 1.37
N VAL A 226 -14.96 -17.33 0.36
CA VAL A 226 -14.27 -16.05 0.54
C VAL A 226 -15.30 -14.95 0.73
N ARG A 227 -15.39 -14.39 1.92
CA ARG A 227 -16.41 -13.42 2.33
C ARG A 227 -15.95 -11.98 2.14
N LYS A 228 -14.65 -11.73 2.16
CA LYS A 228 -14.06 -10.42 1.90
C LYS A 228 -12.88 -10.54 0.93
N PHE A 229 -12.81 -9.60 0.00
CA PHE A 229 -11.69 -9.45 -0.92
C PHE A 229 -11.08 -8.06 -0.79
N SER A 230 -9.75 -7.98 -0.70
CA SER A 230 -9.00 -6.74 -0.64
C SER A 230 -7.98 -6.68 -1.78
N PHE A 231 -7.85 -5.53 -2.41
CA PHE A 231 -6.89 -5.32 -3.50
C PHE A 231 -6.16 -4.00 -3.33
N THR A 232 -4.85 -4.01 -3.61
CA THR A 232 -4.06 -2.81 -3.82
C THR A 232 -3.33 -2.94 -5.16
N GLY A 233 -3.52 -1.95 -6.05
CA GLY A 233 -2.92 -1.95 -7.39
C GLY A 233 -3.51 -0.87 -8.29
N SER A 234 -3.49 -1.10 -9.62
CA SER A 234 -4.03 -0.13 -10.58
C SER A 234 -5.55 -0.01 -10.50
N THR A 235 -6.06 1.17 -10.81
CA THR A 235 -7.50 1.46 -10.82
C THR A 235 -8.26 0.59 -11.83
N GLU A 236 -7.68 0.33 -13.00
CA GLU A 236 -8.25 -0.53 -14.02
C GLU A 236 -8.51 -1.96 -13.50
N VAL A 237 -7.49 -2.59 -12.92
CA VAL A 237 -7.61 -3.94 -12.33
C VAL A 237 -8.56 -3.94 -11.13
N GLY A 238 -8.56 -2.88 -10.32
CA GLY A 238 -9.50 -2.73 -9.21
C GLY A 238 -10.96 -2.74 -9.64
N ARG A 239 -11.29 -2.02 -10.71
CA ARG A 239 -12.64 -2.02 -11.33
C ARG A 239 -13.06 -3.43 -11.81
N GLU A 240 -12.13 -4.15 -12.45
CA GLU A 240 -12.38 -5.52 -12.92
C GLU A 240 -12.64 -6.48 -11.74
N LEU A 241 -11.80 -6.47 -10.72
CA LEU A 241 -11.95 -7.32 -9.54
C LEU A 241 -13.21 -7.00 -8.73
N MET A 242 -13.60 -5.72 -8.66
CA MET A 242 -14.85 -5.28 -8.06
C MET A 242 -16.05 -5.90 -8.78
N ALA A 243 -16.07 -5.85 -10.12
CA ALA A 243 -17.13 -6.46 -10.94
C ALA A 243 -17.20 -7.98 -10.72
N GLN A 244 -16.07 -8.67 -10.64
CA GLN A 244 -16.03 -10.10 -10.36
C GLN A 244 -16.58 -10.44 -8.97
N CYS A 245 -16.29 -9.65 -7.94
CA CYS A 245 -16.78 -9.85 -6.58
C CYS A 245 -18.29 -9.63 -6.43
N ALA A 246 -18.92 -8.87 -7.31
CA ALA A 246 -20.35 -8.55 -7.25
C ALA A 246 -21.23 -9.80 -7.32
N ALA A 247 -20.81 -10.84 -8.06
CA ALA A 247 -21.58 -12.09 -8.21
C ALA A 247 -21.88 -12.81 -6.88
N THR A 248 -21.07 -12.62 -5.86
CA THR A 248 -21.22 -13.27 -4.55
C THR A 248 -21.44 -12.26 -3.41
N VAL A 249 -21.65 -10.97 -3.74
CA VAL A 249 -21.89 -9.88 -2.78
C VAL A 249 -20.81 -9.85 -1.69
N LYS A 250 -19.53 -10.08 -2.08
CA LYS A 250 -18.41 -10.04 -1.15
C LYS A 250 -18.21 -8.63 -0.61
N LYS A 251 -17.82 -8.53 0.66
CA LYS A 251 -17.27 -7.28 1.20
C LYS A 251 -15.94 -6.99 0.49
N ILE A 252 -15.75 -5.78 0.00
CA ILE A 252 -14.53 -5.40 -0.72
C ILE A 252 -13.87 -4.17 -0.11
N SER A 253 -12.55 -4.09 -0.17
CA SER A 253 -11.78 -2.86 0.03
C SER A 253 -10.71 -2.75 -1.05
N LEU A 254 -10.57 -1.54 -1.61
CA LEU A 254 -9.72 -1.27 -2.76
C LEU A 254 -8.84 -0.06 -2.44
N GLU A 255 -7.53 -0.23 -2.60
CA GLU A 255 -6.52 0.82 -2.55
C GLU A 255 -5.90 0.92 -3.94
N LEU A 256 -6.25 1.98 -4.67
CA LEU A 256 -5.97 2.09 -6.10
C LEU A 256 -5.00 3.24 -6.39
N GLY A 257 -4.90 3.63 -7.65
CA GLY A 257 -4.02 4.69 -8.11
C GLY A 257 -4.29 6.04 -7.48
N GLY A 258 -3.33 6.93 -7.56
CA GLY A 258 -3.41 8.29 -7.06
C GLY A 258 -2.75 9.29 -8.00
N ASN A 259 -3.15 10.55 -7.88
CA ASN A 259 -2.55 11.68 -8.58
C ASN A 259 -2.43 12.89 -7.65
N ALA A 260 -1.69 12.70 -6.55
CA ALA A 260 -1.66 13.60 -5.42
C ALA A 260 -1.18 15.01 -5.79
N PRO A 261 -1.94 16.07 -5.44
CA PRO A 261 -1.46 17.44 -5.51
C PRO A 261 -0.53 17.73 -4.33
N PHE A 262 0.49 18.52 -4.59
CA PHE A 262 1.38 19.11 -3.59
C PHE A 262 1.29 20.63 -3.75
N ILE A 263 0.61 21.31 -2.85
CA ILE A 263 0.25 22.73 -2.96
C ILE A 263 1.19 23.55 -2.08
N VAL A 264 1.89 24.54 -2.66
CA VAL A 264 2.77 25.46 -1.94
C VAL A 264 2.24 26.88 -2.10
N PHE A 265 1.73 27.44 -1.01
CA PHE A 265 1.27 28.82 -0.94
C PHE A 265 2.45 29.79 -0.71
N ASP A 266 2.24 31.08 -1.00
CA ASP A 266 3.26 32.12 -0.89
C ASP A 266 3.70 32.45 0.55
N ASP A 267 2.87 32.08 1.55
CA ASP A 267 3.18 32.22 2.98
C ASP A 267 3.89 30.97 3.57
N ALA A 268 4.12 29.93 2.76
CA ALA A 268 4.76 28.69 3.20
C ALA A 268 6.22 28.88 3.60
N ASP A 269 6.72 27.98 4.42
CA ASP A 269 8.16 27.76 4.58
C ASP A 269 8.68 26.99 3.37
N ILE A 270 9.36 27.70 2.47
CA ILE A 270 9.79 27.11 1.19
C ILE A 270 10.84 26.02 1.41
N ASP A 271 11.75 26.17 2.37
CA ASP A 271 12.75 25.13 2.66
C ASP A 271 12.10 23.86 3.22
N ALA A 272 11.14 24.02 4.14
CA ALA A 272 10.35 22.90 4.63
C ALA A 272 9.51 22.24 3.52
N ALA A 273 8.93 23.02 2.60
CA ALA A 273 8.17 22.54 1.47
C ALA A 273 9.05 21.73 0.50
N VAL A 274 10.28 22.16 0.24
CA VAL A 274 11.27 21.44 -0.59
C VAL A 274 11.63 20.09 0.06
N GLN A 275 11.90 20.06 1.36
CA GLN A 275 12.18 18.80 2.07
C GLN A 275 10.97 17.86 2.05
N GLY A 276 9.77 18.40 2.21
CA GLY A 276 8.54 17.63 2.07
C GLY A 276 8.31 17.09 0.65
N ALA A 277 8.64 17.88 -0.36
CA ALA A 277 8.59 17.46 -1.77
C ALA A 277 9.53 16.28 -2.03
N LEU A 278 10.77 16.35 -1.52
CA LEU A 278 11.73 15.23 -1.61
C LEU A 278 11.16 13.96 -0.96
N ALA A 279 10.67 14.06 0.28
CA ALA A 279 10.15 12.93 1.04
C ALA A 279 8.89 12.30 0.40
N SER A 280 8.00 13.12 -0.18
CA SER A 280 6.76 12.63 -0.78
C SER A 280 6.96 12.09 -2.19
N LYS A 281 7.87 12.67 -3.00
CA LYS A 281 7.99 12.35 -4.43
C LYS A 281 9.03 11.27 -4.72
N PHE A 282 10.19 11.32 -4.07
CA PHE A 282 11.33 10.52 -4.52
C PHE A 282 11.51 9.21 -3.73
N ARG A 283 10.79 9.03 -2.63
CA ARG A 283 10.74 7.75 -1.93
C ARG A 283 10.35 6.61 -2.89
N ASN A 284 11.07 5.49 -2.82
CA ASN A 284 10.90 4.33 -3.70
C ASN A 284 10.97 4.70 -5.19
N ALA A 285 11.83 5.65 -5.55
CA ALA A 285 11.94 6.20 -6.91
C ALA A 285 10.60 6.73 -7.47
N GLY A 286 9.72 7.25 -6.62
CA GLY A 286 8.39 7.72 -7.03
C GLY A 286 7.35 6.62 -7.26
N GLN A 287 7.67 5.35 -7.02
CA GLN A 287 6.78 4.21 -7.22
C GLN A 287 5.85 3.98 -6.02
N THR A 288 5.06 5.01 -5.70
CA THR A 288 4.20 5.05 -4.50
C THR A 288 2.87 5.70 -4.85
N CYS A 289 1.75 5.07 -4.49
CA CYS A 289 0.40 5.57 -4.77
C CYS A 289 0.07 6.92 -4.09
N VAL A 290 0.77 7.25 -3.00
CA VAL A 290 0.66 8.55 -2.31
C VAL A 290 1.73 9.54 -2.72
N CYS A 291 2.55 9.25 -3.73
CA CYS A 291 3.53 10.22 -4.23
C CYS A 291 2.86 11.50 -4.69
N ALA A 292 3.46 12.65 -4.34
CA ALA A 292 3.12 13.90 -4.98
C ALA A 292 3.39 13.81 -6.48
N ASN A 293 2.37 14.04 -7.29
CA ASN A 293 2.43 13.94 -8.74
C ASN A 293 2.32 15.31 -9.41
N ARG A 294 1.50 16.21 -8.85
CA ARG A 294 1.23 17.53 -9.40
C ARG A 294 1.62 18.58 -8.37
N PHE A 295 2.76 19.23 -8.59
CA PHE A 295 3.27 20.28 -7.69
C PHE A 295 2.68 21.64 -8.09
N TYR A 296 1.64 22.08 -7.43
CA TYR A 296 1.03 23.41 -7.59
C TYR A 296 1.75 24.39 -6.69
N VAL A 297 2.44 25.38 -7.29
CA VAL A 297 3.22 26.37 -6.56
C VAL A 297 2.69 27.75 -6.89
N GLN A 298 2.37 28.55 -5.86
CA GLN A 298 1.84 29.89 -6.03
C GLN A 298 2.87 30.80 -6.73
N SER A 299 2.39 31.63 -7.65
CA SER A 299 3.23 32.37 -8.59
C SER A 299 4.35 33.17 -7.93
N GLY A 300 4.11 33.73 -6.74
CA GLY A 300 5.08 34.56 -6.02
C GLY A 300 6.32 33.81 -5.51
N VAL A 301 6.20 32.49 -5.27
CA VAL A 301 7.28 31.65 -4.72
C VAL A 301 7.72 30.53 -5.67
N TYR A 302 7.15 30.50 -6.87
CA TYR A 302 7.37 29.42 -7.84
C TYR A 302 8.83 29.26 -8.25
N ASP A 303 9.48 30.36 -8.60
CA ASP A 303 10.86 30.30 -9.13
C ASP A 303 11.87 29.96 -8.03
N GLU A 304 11.63 30.44 -6.79
CA GLU A 304 12.40 30.08 -5.62
C GLU A 304 12.27 28.58 -5.31
N PHE A 305 11.02 28.07 -5.25
CA PHE A 305 10.75 26.66 -4.99
C PHE A 305 11.37 25.77 -6.06
N ALA A 306 11.20 26.11 -7.35
CA ALA A 306 11.75 25.36 -8.47
C ALA A 306 13.28 25.28 -8.42
N ALA A 307 13.94 26.40 -8.14
CA ALA A 307 15.41 26.44 -8.04
C ALA A 307 15.93 25.60 -6.85
N LYS A 308 15.31 25.75 -5.66
CA LYS A 308 15.68 25.00 -4.46
C LYS A 308 15.42 23.50 -4.62
N LEU A 309 14.25 23.11 -5.14
CA LEU A 309 13.93 21.71 -5.38
C LEU A 309 14.90 21.08 -6.38
N THR A 310 15.22 21.77 -7.48
CA THR A 310 16.17 21.28 -8.47
C THR A 310 17.53 21.03 -7.85
N ALA A 311 18.05 21.99 -7.05
CA ALA A 311 19.36 21.89 -6.41
C ALA A 311 19.43 20.70 -5.41
N GLU A 312 18.32 20.37 -4.73
CA GLU A 312 18.28 19.21 -3.83
C GLU A 312 18.14 17.90 -4.61
N VAL A 313 17.35 17.87 -5.68
CA VAL A 313 17.14 16.67 -6.51
C VAL A 313 18.44 16.26 -7.22
N GLU A 314 19.27 17.21 -7.64
CA GLU A 314 20.57 16.93 -8.27
C GLU A 314 21.57 16.21 -7.34
N LYS A 315 21.40 16.34 -6.01
CA LYS A 315 22.24 15.65 -5.01
C LYS A 315 21.90 14.17 -4.83
N LEU A 316 20.69 13.74 -5.25
CA LEU A 316 20.23 12.38 -5.04
C LEU A 316 21.11 11.38 -5.81
N LYS A 317 21.62 10.39 -5.09
CA LYS A 317 22.45 9.32 -5.64
C LYS A 317 21.59 8.17 -6.14
N VAL A 318 21.62 7.95 -7.45
CA VAL A 318 20.95 6.84 -8.11
C VAL A 318 21.89 5.66 -8.20
N GLY A 319 21.46 4.47 -7.79
CA GLY A 319 22.30 3.28 -7.81
C GLY A 319 21.60 2.04 -7.24
N ASN A 320 22.39 0.98 -7.05
CA ASN A 320 21.91 -0.25 -6.45
C ASN A 320 21.52 0.02 -4.98
N GLY A 321 20.29 -0.34 -4.60
CA GLY A 321 19.76 -0.10 -3.25
C GLY A 321 20.52 -0.82 -2.14
N MET A 322 21.39 -1.81 -2.48
CA MET A 322 22.26 -2.46 -1.51
C MET A 322 23.52 -1.67 -1.19
N ASP A 323 23.88 -0.68 -2.02
CA ASP A 323 25.08 0.11 -1.85
C ASP A 323 24.82 1.23 -0.83
N GLU A 324 25.80 1.50 0.02
CA GLU A 324 25.72 2.55 1.03
C GLU A 324 25.59 3.95 0.41
N GLY A 325 24.67 4.73 0.91
CA GLY A 325 24.44 6.11 0.44
C GLY A 325 23.64 6.22 -0.86
N THR A 326 23.05 5.12 -1.36
CA THR A 326 22.08 5.19 -2.44
C THR A 326 20.76 5.79 -1.92
N ASP A 327 20.27 6.83 -2.62
CA ASP A 327 18.98 7.49 -2.32
C ASP A 327 17.85 6.97 -3.21
N ILE A 328 18.16 6.65 -4.47
CA ILE A 328 17.19 6.25 -5.49
C ILE A 328 17.62 4.91 -6.09
N GLY A 329 16.78 3.89 -5.94
CA GLY A 329 16.94 2.59 -6.59
C GLY A 329 16.42 2.56 -8.03
N PRO A 330 16.45 1.39 -8.71
CA PRO A 330 15.86 1.22 -10.04
C PRO A 330 14.33 1.29 -10.01
N LEU A 331 13.73 1.51 -11.16
CA LEU A 331 12.34 1.15 -11.40
C LEU A 331 12.21 -0.37 -11.48
N ILE A 332 10.98 -0.85 -11.28
CA ILE A 332 10.73 -2.29 -11.14
C ILE A 332 10.97 -3.08 -12.42
N ASP A 333 10.78 -2.46 -13.60
CA ASP A 333 10.95 -3.10 -14.90
C ASP A 333 11.05 -2.07 -16.05
N GLU A 334 11.30 -2.58 -17.27
CA GLU A 334 11.40 -1.80 -18.50
C GLU A 334 10.08 -1.09 -18.86
N ALA A 335 8.93 -1.67 -18.53
CA ALA A 335 7.64 -1.03 -18.81
C ALA A 335 7.46 0.25 -17.98
N ALA A 336 7.91 0.24 -16.72
CA ALA A 336 7.91 1.42 -15.86
C ALA A 336 8.87 2.51 -16.39
N VAL A 337 10.05 2.13 -16.90
CA VAL A 337 10.98 3.08 -17.54
C VAL A 337 10.37 3.69 -18.79
N SER A 338 9.83 2.86 -19.70
CA SER A 338 9.19 3.32 -20.93
C SER A 338 8.00 4.25 -20.67
N HIS A 339 7.24 3.99 -19.61
CA HIS A 339 6.15 4.88 -19.20
C HIS A 339 6.68 6.28 -18.80
N VAL A 340 7.73 6.34 -17.99
CA VAL A 340 8.35 7.61 -17.58
C VAL A 340 8.96 8.35 -18.77
N GLU A 341 9.66 7.65 -19.66
CA GLU A 341 10.25 8.24 -20.87
C GLU A 341 9.18 8.85 -21.78
N ARG A 342 8.08 8.13 -22.02
CA ARG A 342 6.93 8.64 -22.78
C ARG A 342 6.35 9.92 -22.17
N LEU A 343 6.21 9.99 -20.85
CA LEU A 343 5.73 11.19 -20.17
C LEU A 343 6.71 12.37 -20.35
N LEU A 344 8.01 12.13 -20.27
CA LEU A 344 9.04 13.15 -20.46
C LEU A 344 9.08 13.63 -21.92
N ASP A 345 8.83 12.76 -22.90
CA ASP A 345 8.76 13.14 -24.30
C ASP A 345 7.51 13.98 -24.59
N ASP A 346 6.37 13.66 -24.00
CA ASP A 346 5.15 14.49 -24.06
C ASP A 346 5.41 15.89 -23.49
N VAL A 347 6.10 15.98 -22.36
CA VAL A 347 6.50 17.25 -21.74
C VAL A 347 7.37 18.09 -22.68
N ARG A 348 8.40 17.49 -23.31
CA ARG A 348 9.28 18.16 -24.28
C ARG A 348 8.51 18.65 -25.49
N ALA A 349 7.63 17.80 -26.05
CA ALA A 349 6.82 18.12 -27.22
C ALA A 349 5.83 19.27 -26.97
N LYS A 350 5.37 19.43 -25.72
CA LYS A 350 4.42 20.47 -25.29
C LYS A 350 5.07 21.69 -24.66
N GLY A 351 6.41 21.83 -24.74
CA GLY A 351 7.14 23.01 -24.32
C GLY A 351 7.46 23.11 -22.84
N GLY A 352 7.28 22.02 -22.07
CA GLY A 352 7.74 21.93 -20.69
C GLY A 352 9.27 21.91 -20.61
N LYS A 353 9.84 22.48 -19.55
CA LYS A 353 11.28 22.58 -19.38
C LYS A 353 11.77 21.62 -18.30
N ILE A 354 12.57 20.64 -18.68
CA ILE A 354 13.26 19.76 -17.74
C ILE A 354 14.44 20.55 -17.15
N LEU A 355 14.41 20.79 -15.83
CA LEU A 355 15.44 21.56 -15.13
C LEU A 355 16.65 20.69 -14.75
N CYS A 356 16.40 19.40 -14.40
CA CYS A 356 17.45 18.42 -14.12
C CYS A 356 16.96 17.00 -14.44
N GLY A 357 17.88 16.05 -14.60
CA GLY A 357 17.59 14.63 -14.78
C GLY A 357 16.78 14.29 -16.03
N GLY A 358 15.85 13.33 -15.90
CA GLY A 358 14.95 12.93 -16.96
C GLY A 358 15.60 12.10 -18.07
N PHE A 359 16.56 11.25 -17.72
CA PHE A 359 17.16 10.23 -18.58
C PHE A 359 17.34 8.93 -17.81
N SER A 360 17.40 7.81 -18.53
CA SER A 360 17.54 6.45 -17.97
C SER A 360 18.85 5.81 -18.38
N ASP A 361 19.31 4.88 -17.52
CA ASP A 361 20.38 3.93 -17.80
C ASP A 361 19.90 2.56 -17.30
N GLY A 362 19.46 1.71 -18.22
CA GLY A 362 18.72 0.49 -17.88
C GLY A 362 17.46 0.82 -17.07
N LEU A 363 17.30 0.22 -15.90
CA LEU A 363 16.16 0.48 -15.02
C LEU A 363 16.34 1.69 -14.09
N PHE A 364 17.48 2.37 -14.14
CA PHE A 364 17.77 3.53 -13.31
C PHE A 364 17.36 4.83 -14.02
N VAL A 365 16.36 5.51 -13.47
CA VAL A 365 15.91 6.79 -13.99
C VAL A 365 16.43 7.92 -13.10
N ARG A 366 17.13 8.88 -13.70
CA ARG A 366 17.57 10.09 -12.98
C ARG A 366 16.37 10.95 -12.59
N PRO A 367 16.20 11.28 -11.29
CA PRO A 367 15.14 12.14 -10.81
C PRO A 367 15.06 13.45 -11.57
N ALA A 368 13.85 13.86 -11.95
CA ALA A 368 13.62 15.02 -12.78
C ALA A 368 12.70 16.04 -12.12
N VAL A 369 13.01 17.32 -12.34
CA VAL A 369 12.13 18.46 -12.03
C VAL A 369 11.75 19.13 -13.35
N ILE A 370 10.43 19.35 -13.54
CA ILE A 370 9.89 19.96 -14.76
C ILE A 370 9.26 21.29 -14.39
N ALA A 371 9.72 22.39 -15.04
CA ALA A 371 9.08 23.68 -14.93
C ALA A 371 8.14 23.96 -16.10
N GLY A 372 7.11 24.79 -15.84
CA GLY A 372 6.13 25.18 -16.85
C GLY A 372 5.22 24.03 -17.30
N ALA A 373 4.93 23.09 -16.41
CA ALA A 373 3.95 22.05 -16.69
C ALA A 373 2.55 22.68 -16.88
N THR A 374 1.81 22.12 -17.83
CA THR A 374 0.44 22.58 -18.16
C THR A 374 -0.54 21.41 -18.12
N ARG A 375 -1.83 21.70 -18.12
CA ARG A 375 -2.90 20.68 -18.06
C ARG A 375 -2.94 19.77 -19.29
N GLU A 376 -2.44 20.24 -20.43
CA GLU A 376 -2.40 19.51 -21.68
C GLU A 376 -1.32 18.42 -21.69
N MET A 377 -0.39 18.45 -20.74
CA MET A 377 0.69 17.45 -20.61
C MET A 377 0.15 16.19 -19.89
N ALA A 378 0.57 15.02 -20.36
CA ALA A 378 0.17 13.74 -19.78
C ALA A 378 0.53 13.61 -18.28
N VAL A 379 1.58 14.25 -17.82
CA VAL A 379 1.98 14.32 -16.41
C VAL A 379 0.96 15.04 -15.50
N ALA A 380 -0.02 15.75 -16.05
CA ALA A 380 -1.11 16.37 -15.28
C ALA A 380 -2.25 15.39 -14.99
N GLU A 381 -2.48 14.43 -15.87
CA GLU A 381 -3.62 13.51 -15.82
C GLU A 381 -3.25 12.10 -15.35
N GLU A 382 -2.11 11.59 -15.83
CA GLU A 382 -1.67 10.22 -15.55
C GLU A 382 -0.86 10.13 -14.23
N GLU A 383 -1.02 9.02 -13.52
CA GLU A 383 -0.16 8.67 -12.40
C GLU A 383 1.26 8.38 -12.92
N ILE A 384 2.24 9.18 -12.51
CA ILE A 384 3.61 9.11 -13.05
C ILE A 384 4.32 7.82 -12.62
N PHE A 385 4.14 7.41 -11.37
CA PHE A 385 4.76 6.24 -10.73
C PHE A 385 6.28 6.11 -10.98
N GLY A 386 6.95 7.27 -11.00
CA GLY A 386 8.38 7.42 -11.29
C GLY A 386 8.93 8.73 -10.69
N PRO A 387 10.26 8.95 -10.73
CA PRO A 387 10.92 10.04 -10.02
C PRO A 387 10.89 11.37 -10.81
N VAL A 388 9.69 11.83 -11.19
CA VAL A 388 9.48 13.05 -11.98
C VAL A 388 8.53 14.00 -11.25
N ALA A 389 8.95 15.24 -11.01
CA ALA A 389 8.22 16.28 -10.30
C ALA A 389 7.83 17.44 -11.25
N PRO A 390 6.62 17.43 -11.84
CA PRO A 390 6.14 18.54 -12.68
C PRO A 390 5.57 19.65 -11.81
N LEU A 391 6.02 20.89 -12.07
CA LEU A 391 5.63 22.10 -11.37
C LEU A 391 4.64 22.92 -12.19
N PHE A 392 3.48 23.19 -11.60
CA PHE A 392 2.39 24.00 -12.15
C PHE A 392 2.25 25.31 -11.37
N ARG A 393 1.99 26.42 -12.06
CA ARG A 393 1.70 27.71 -11.40
C ARG A 393 0.23 27.84 -11.06
N PHE A 394 -0.07 28.54 -9.96
CA PHE A 394 -1.42 29.02 -9.65
C PHE A 394 -1.36 30.43 -9.04
N GLY A 395 -2.50 31.15 -9.07
CA GLY A 395 -2.61 32.52 -8.59
C GLY A 395 -3.37 32.68 -7.27
N SER A 396 -4.49 31.96 -7.11
CA SER A 396 -5.37 32.12 -5.94
C SER A 396 -5.68 30.80 -5.21
N GLU A 397 -6.18 30.89 -3.97
CA GLU A 397 -6.59 29.75 -3.16
C GLU A 397 -7.67 28.92 -3.87
N GLU A 398 -8.67 29.57 -4.47
CA GLU A 398 -9.75 28.92 -5.21
C GLU A 398 -9.24 28.18 -6.45
N GLU A 399 -8.28 28.76 -7.13
CA GLU A 399 -7.64 28.12 -8.28
C GLU A 399 -6.87 26.87 -7.87
N ALA A 400 -6.10 26.93 -6.77
CA ALA A 400 -5.36 25.79 -6.25
C ALA A 400 -6.28 24.62 -5.91
N VAL A 401 -7.39 24.87 -5.20
CA VAL A 401 -8.38 23.85 -4.85
C VAL A 401 -9.03 23.27 -6.11
N ARG A 402 -9.45 24.12 -7.06
CA ARG A 402 -10.05 23.67 -8.31
C ARG A 402 -9.12 22.78 -9.12
N LEU A 403 -7.85 23.18 -9.29
CA LEU A 403 -6.84 22.43 -10.01
C LEU A 403 -6.49 21.11 -9.28
N ALA A 404 -6.42 21.13 -7.96
CA ALA A 404 -6.15 19.96 -7.15
C ALA A 404 -7.25 18.90 -7.32
N ASN A 405 -8.52 19.30 -7.28
CA ASN A 405 -9.68 18.40 -7.35
C ASN A 405 -10.00 17.91 -8.78
N ASP A 406 -9.41 18.53 -9.81
CA ASP A 406 -9.65 18.20 -11.21
C ASP A 406 -8.90 16.92 -11.62
N THR A 407 -9.36 15.81 -11.11
CA THR A 407 -8.83 14.46 -11.35
C THR A 407 -9.88 13.41 -10.94
N GLU A 408 -9.83 12.22 -11.54
CA GLU A 408 -10.65 11.08 -11.11
C GLU A 408 -10.15 10.47 -9.77
N TYR A 409 -8.93 10.79 -9.35
CA TYR A 409 -8.31 10.25 -8.15
C TYR A 409 -8.64 11.08 -6.90
N GLY A 410 -8.44 10.48 -5.72
CA GLY A 410 -8.68 11.12 -4.43
C GLY A 410 -8.01 10.38 -3.27
N LEU A 411 -6.72 9.97 -3.40
CA LEU A 411 -6.03 9.21 -2.36
C LEU A 411 -5.36 10.15 -1.34
N ALA A 412 -4.30 10.84 -1.74
CA ALA A 412 -3.51 11.71 -0.89
C ALA A 412 -3.40 13.11 -1.47
N SER A 413 -3.23 14.11 -0.60
CA SER A 413 -2.93 15.50 -0.95
C SER A 413 -2.00 16.11 0.09
N TYR A 414 -1.23 17.11 -0.33
CA TYR A 414 -0.26 17.81 0.50
C TYR A 414 -0.44 19.32 0.35
N LEU A 415 -0.33 20.07 1.44
CA LEU A 415 -0.35 21.53 1.37
C LEU A 415 0.62 22.15 2.36
N TYR A 416 1.21 23.26 1.95
CA TYR A 416 2.15 24.07 2.73
C TYR A 416 1.65 25.50 2.84
N SER A 417 1.40 25.97 4.04
CA SER A 417 0.96 27.33 4.39
C SER A 417 1.21 27.58 5.88
N ARG A 418 1.33 28.84 6.29
CA ARG A 418 1.38 29.25 7.69
C ARG A 418 0.05 29.84 8.19
N ASP A 419 -0.89 30.15 7.30
CA ASP A 419 -2.21 30.64 7.64
C ASP A 419 -3.15 29.50 8.04
N ILE A 420 -3.50 29.45 9.33
CA ILE A 420 -4.40 28.41 9.87
C ILE A 420 -5.79 28.42 9.25
N GLY A 421 -6.30 29.63 8.89
CA GLY A 421 -7.60 29.78 8.21
C GLY A 421 -7.58 29.16 6.82
N ARG A 422 -6.52 29.45 6.02
CA ARG A 422 -6.27 28.84 4.71
C ARG A 422 -6.11 27.32 4.84
N ILE A 423 -5.29 26.86 5.77
CA ILE A 423 -5.07 25.42 6.02
C ILE A 423 -6.40 24.72 6.24
N THR A 424 -7.28 25.28 7.10
CA THR A 424 -8.60 24.69 7.38
C THR A 424 -9.47 24.64 6.15
N ARG A 425 -9.69 25.78 5.49
CA ARG A 425 -10.56 25.86 4.30
C ARG A 425 -10.10 24.95 3.18
N VAL A 426 -8.79 24.96 2.87
CA VAL A 426 -8.22 24.14 1.79
C VAL A 426 -8.31 22.65 2.14
N SER A 427 -7.95 22.26 3.38
CA SER A 427 -8.02 20.85 3.80
C SER A 427 -9.44 20.29 3.70
N GLU A 428 -10.46 21.08 4.07
CA GLU A 428 -11.86 20.66 3.98
C GLU A 428 -12.40 20.64 2.54
N ALA A 429 -11.86 21.51 1.67
CA ALA A 429 -12.29 21.62 0.27
C ALA A 429 -11.62 20.59 -0.66
N LEU A 430 -10.51 19.97 -0.25
CA LEU A 430 -9.80 18.96 -1.03
C LEU A 430 -10.55 17.62 -1.03
N GLU A 431 -10.86 17.09 -2.21
CA GLU A 431 -11.60 15.84 -2.41
C GLU A 431 -10.67 14.61 -2.33
N TYR A 432 -10.00 14.45 -1.20
CA TYR A 432 -9.01 13.38 -0.95
C TYR A 432 -9.32 12.67 0.36
N GLY A 433 -9.00 11.38 0.41
CA GLY A 433 -9.15 10.61 1.64
C GLY A 433 -8.14 11.01 2.73
N MET A 434 -7.02 11.60 2.32
CA MET A 434 -5.92 12.00 3.22
C MET A 434 -5.33 13.35 2.81
N VAL A 435 -5.16 14.23 3.80
CA VAL A 435 -4.52 15.55 3.62
C VAL A 435 -3.36 15.67 4.60
N ALA A 436 -2.17 15.98 4.09
CA ALA A 436 -0.98 16.27 4.88
C ALA A 436 -0.68 17.77 4.86
N VAL A 437 -0.50 18.37 6.02
CA VAL A 437 -0.22 19.80 6.17
C VAL A 437 1.19 20.00 6.67
N ASN A 438 1.99 20.78 5.94
CA ASN A 438 3.38 21.10 6.28
C ASN A 438 4.29 19.87 6.52
N THR A 439 3.97 18.76 5.86
CA THR A 439 4.77 17.53 5.87
C THR A 439 4.62 16.77 4.55
N GLY A 440 5.67 16.08 4.12
CA GLY A 440 5.66 15.18 2.96
C GLY A 440 5.34 13.73 3.31
N MET A 441 5.07 13.43 4.59
CA MET A 441 4.81 12.06 5.08
C MET A 441 3.46 11.99 5.77
N LEU A 442 2.59 11.06 5.34
CA LEU A 442 1.24 10.89 5.89
C LEU A 442 0.92 9.46 6.36
N SER A 443 1.77 8.49 6.03
CA SER A 443 1.50 7.08 6.34
C SER A 443 1.74 6.78 7.83
N ASN A 444 0.70 6.33 8.54
CA ASN A 444 0.74 5.98 9.97
C ASN A 444 -0.29 4.89 10.27
N ALA A 445 0.08 3.86 11.07
CA ALA A 445 -0.81 2.76 11.42
C ALA A 445 -2.04 3.19 12.25
N ALA A 446 -1.91 4.26 13.04
CA ALA A 446 -2.99 4.79 13.87
C ALA A 446 -3.99 5.67 13.10
N ALA A 447 -3.67 6.07 11.85
CA ALA A 447 -4.52 6.92 11.02
C ALA A 447 -5.23 6.10 9.92
N PRO A 448 -6.47 6.48 9.52
CA PRO A 448 -7.21 5.78 8.48
C PRO A 448 -6.62 6.11 7.10
N PHE A 449 -5.93 5.15 6.52
CA PHE A 449 -5.38 5.25 5.17
C PHE A 449 -6.41 4.80 4.14
N GLY A 450 -6.62 5.58 3.09
CA GLY A 450 -7.50 5.21 1.98
C GLY A 450 -8.00 6.40 1.18
N GLY A 451 -8.47 6.10 -0.04
CA GLY A 451 -8.93 7.08 -1.00
C GLY A 451 -10.45 7.24 -1.07
N VAL A 452 -10.84 8.23 -1.85
CA VAL A 452 -12.20 8.47 -2.35
C VAL A 452 -12.16 8.50 -3.88
N LYS A 453 -13.31 8.68 -4.54
CA LYS A 453 -13.40 8.68 -6.01
C LYS A 453 -12.82 7.36 -6.59
N GLN A 454 -12.03 7.43 -7.66
CA GLN A 454 -11.45 6.27 -8.31
C GLN A 454 -10.16 5.74 -7.62
N SER A 455 -9.76 6.35 -6.51
CA SER A 455 -8.65 5.82 -5.70
C SER A 455 -9.06 4.70 -4.74
N GLY A 456 -10.35 4.35 -4.67
CA GLY A 456 -10.79 3.15 -4.00
C GLY A 456 -11.87 3.34 -2.96
N MET A 457 -12.04 2.33 -2.11
CA MET A 457 -13.03 2.28 -1.03
C MET A 457 -12.53 1.47 0.17
N GLY A 458 -13.06 1.78 1.34
CA GLY A 458 -12.59 1.24 2.60
C GLY A 458 -11.44 2.04 3.19
N ARG A 459 -10.97 1.60 4.36
CA ARG A 459 -9.82 2.21 5.06
C ARG A 459 -8.92 1.13 5.64
N GLU A 460 -7.62 1.38 5.61
CA GLU A 460 -6.59 0.54 6.24
C GLU A 460 -5.94 1.30 7.41
N GLY A 461 -5.54 0.57 8.45
CA GLY A 461 -5.04 1.21 9.68
C GLY A 461 -6.13 1.83 10.53
N SER A 462 -5.73 2.46 11.64
CA SER A 462 -6.67 3.00 12.63
C SER A 462 -7.66 1.93 13.16
N ARG A 463 -8.50 2.32 14.10
CA ARG A 463 -9.65 1.51 14.53
C ARG A 463 -10.62 1.22 13.37
N TYR A 464 -10.71 2.14 12.41
CA TYR A 464 -11.62 2.02 11.26
C TYR A 464 -11.23 0.85 10.33
N GLY A 465 -9.94 0.49 10.25
CA GLY A 465 -9.49 -0.66 9.47
C GLY A 465 -10.02 -2.00 9.99
N MET A 466 -10.43 -2.08 11.27
CA MET A 466 -11.11 -3.27 11.83
C MET A 466 -12.52 -3.46 11.26
N ASP A 467 -13.24 -2.39 10.97
CA ASP A 467 -14.63 -2.45 10.48
C ASP A 467 -14.73 -3.16 9.13
N GLU A 468 -13.65 -3.16 8.36
CA GLU A 468 -13.56 -3.86 7.08
C GLU A 468 -13.62 -5.39 7.22
N TYR A 469 -13.29 -5.94 8.39
CA TYR A 469 -13.19 -7.37 8.68
C TYR A 469 -14.25 -7.87 9.67
N LEU A 470 -15.19 -6.99 10.02
CA LEU A 470 -16.24 -7.26 11.00
C LEU A 470 -17.64 -7.08 10.39
N GLU A 471 -18.59 -7.88 10.90
CA GLU A 471 -20.01 -7.74 10.65
C GLU A 471 -20.75 -7.43 11.95
N MET A 472 -21.74 -6.55 11.90
CA MET A 472 -22.62 -6.24 13.02
C MET A 472 -23.82 -7.19 13.02
N LYS A 473 -24.09 -7.80 14.18
CA LYS A 473 -25.29 -8.60 14.38
C LYS A 473 -26.17 -7.98 15.46
N TYR A 474 -27.36 -7.60 15.08
CA TYR A 474 -28.40 -7.16 15.99
C TYR A 474 -29.08 -8.37 16.67
N ILE A 475 -29.22 -8.31 18.00
CA ILE A 475 -29.88 -9.33 18.82
C ILE A 475 -30.95 -8.64 19.65
N VAL A 476 -32.18 -9.12 19.57
CA VAL A 476 -33.26 -8.73 20.49
C VAL A 476 -33.71 -9.95 21.32
N THR A 477 -33.74 -9.78 22.62
CA THR A 477 -34.24 -10.76 23.56
C THR A 477 -35.53 -10.23 24.17
N ALA A 478 -36.61 -11.00 24.14
CA ALA A 478 -37.92 -10.61 24.69
C ALA A 478 -38.36 -11.59 25.78
N GLY A 479 -39.28 -11.14 26.63
CA GLY A 479 -39.82 -11.97 27.69
C GLY A 479 -38.91 -12.13 28.91
N ILE A 480 -38.06 -11.13 29.21
CA ILE A 480 -37.13 -11.12 30.34
C ILE A 480 -37.42 -9.96 31.31
#